data_d925156ff81b70273060771abea3ae5d
#
_entry.id   d925156ff81b70273060771abea3ae5d
#
_cell.length_a   1.000
_cell.length_b   1.000
_cell.length_c   1.000
_cell.angle_alpha   90.00
_cell.angle_beta   90.00
_cell.angle_gamma   90.00
#
_symmetry.space_group_name_H-M   'P 1'
#
loop_
_entity.id
_entity.type
_entity.pdbx_description
1 polymer ?
#
loop_
_entity_poly.entity_id
_entity_poly.type
_entity_poly.pdbx_seq_one_letter_code
_entity_poly.pdbx_strand_id
1 'polypeptide(L)'
;SNLNEPKQVGAVQTCRGSHTHSVVSSSKKQGKIVVYNSGTVRVRDNEEKDDCFGWDGGGSSYFSIDIIEIPIDDPSKSKIVKSPKVFMDLETGNIAGLWRGGDHGDDTQDTNTTNQCHDITVFPSADLAAGACSGNGILFDISDPYNPERLDVVTDVGFAYWHSATFNNEGTLSLIHISEPTRRCTIS
;
A
#
# COMPACT_ATOMS: atom_id res chain seq x y z
N SER A 1 6.63 28.88 -3.45
CA SER A 1 6.28 28.50 -2.08
C SER A 1 7.44 28.85 -1.13
N ASN A 2 7.13 29.39 0.04
CA ASN A 2 8.11 29.63 1.09
C ASN A 2 8.20 28.41 1.98
N LEU A 3 9.34 27.72 1.97
CA LEU A 3 9.55 26.51 2.78
C LEU A 3 9.54 26.78 4.29
N ASN A 4 9.79 28.02 4.71
CA ASN A 4 9.74 28.40 6.12
C ASN A 4 8.32 28.69 6.63
N GLU A 5 7.36 28.80 5.73
CA GLU A 5 5.96 29.08 6.04
C GLU A 5 5.04 28.15 5.22
N PRO A 6 5.04 26.84 5.51
CA PRO A 6 4.22 25.90 4.79
C PRO A 6 2.74 26.19 5.01
N LYS A 7 1.96 26.13 3.91
CA LYS A 7 0.50 26.29 3.96
C LYS A 7 -0.15 25.06 3.37
N GLN A 8 -1.19 24.55 4.05
CA GLN A 8 -2.05 23.53 3.48
C GLN A 8 -2.83 24.13 2.30
N VAL A 9 -2.70 23.53 1.13
CA VAL A 9 -3.35 23.98 -0.11
C VAL A 9 -4.38 22.98 -0.64
N GLY A 10 -4.41 21.78 -0.09
CA GLY A 10 -5.37 20.74 -0.44
C GLY A 10 -5.38 19.62 0.59
N ALA A 11 -6.40 18.78 0.52
CA ALA A 11 -6.53 17.57 1.31
C ALA A 11 -7.34 16.53 0.53
N VAL A 12 -7.00 15.26 0.69
CA VAL A 12 -7.75 14.12 0.17
C VAL A 12 -8.17 13.24 1.32
N GLN A 13 -9.45 12.92 1.39
CA GLN A 13 -9.99 11.95 2.35
C GLN A 13 -10.08 10.59 1.69
N THR A 14 -9.62 9.56 2.38
CA THR A 14 -9.67 8.17 1.95
C THR A 14 -10.56 7.33 2.85
N CYS A 15 -10.94 6.14 2.42
CA CYS A 15 -11.78 5.26 3.25
C CYS A 15 -11.02 4.61 4.41
N ARG A 16 -9.68 4.54 4.34
CA ARG A 16 -8.85 3.87 5.36
C ARG A 16 -7.75 4.77 5.94
N GLY A 17 -7.86 6.08 5.77
CA GLY A 17 -6.82 7.00 6.18
C GLY A 17 -5.57 6.91 5.29
N SER A 18 -4.48 7.48 5.76
CA SER A 18 -3.16 7.40 5.10
C SER A 18 -2.15 6.96 6.14
N HIS A 19 -1.58 5.78 5.96
CA HIS A 19 -0.50 5.28 6.81
C HIS A 19 0.85 5.59 6.17
N THR A 20 1.01 5.15 4.93
CA THR A 20 2.17 5.47 4.09
C THR A 20 1.71 5.97 2.72
N HIS A 21 2.54 6.82 2.14
CA HIS A 21 2.31 7.35 0.80
C HIS A 21 3.65 7.54 0.08
N SER A 22 3.68 7.22 -1.20
CA SER A 22 4.89 7.29 -2.03
C SER A 22 4.62 8.03 -3.32
N VAL A 23 5.51 8.95 -3.68
CA VAL A 23 5.44 9.66 -4.96
C VAL A 23 5.90 8.72 -6.06
N VAL A 24 4.97 8.25 -6.86
CA VAL A 24 5.22 7.31 -7.96
C VAL A 24 5.73 8.03 -9.19
N SER A 25 5.13 9.14 -9.52
CA SER A 25 5.59 9.99 -10.62
C SER A 25 5.38 11.47 -10.30
N SER A 26 6.30 12.29 -10.80
CA SER A 26 6.21 13.75 -10.69
C SER A 26 6.67 14.35 -12.00
N SER A 27 5.78 14.98 -12.74
CA SER A 27 6.07 15.54 -14.04
C SER A 27 5.49 16.94 -14.22
N LYS A 28 6.38 17.92 -14.29
CA LYS A 28 6.00 19.29 -14.66
C LYS A 28 5.40 19.36 -16.07
N LYS A 29 5.85 18.49 -16.99
CA LYS A 29 5.29 18.40 -18.35
C LYS A 29 3.84 17.94 -18.35
N GLN A 30 3.51 17.00 -17.46
CA GLN A 30 2.15 16.49 -17.31
C GLN A 30 1.30 17.32 -16.36
N GLY A 31 1.89 18.31 -15.67
CA GLY A 31 1.20 19.20 -14.75
C GLY A 31 0.69 18.53 -13.48
N LYS A 32 1.22 17.36 -13.12
CA LYS A 32 0.71 16.56 -12.00
C LYS A 32 1.75 15.70 -11.31
N ILE A 33 1.40 15.32 -10.07
CA ILE A 33 2.11 14.36 -9.26
C ILE A 33 1.15 13.20 -8.99
N VAL A 34 1.62 11.97 -9.09
CA VAL A 34 0.88 10.74 -8.76
C VAL A 34 1.47 10.14 -7.49
N VAL A 35 0.60 9.82 -6.53
CA VAL A 35 0.96 9.27 -5.23
C VAL A 35 0.18 7.98 -5.00
N TYR A 36 0.86 6.93 -4.51
CA TYR A 36 0.22 5.77 -3.93
C TYR A 36 0.03 6.01 -2.44
N ASN A 37 -1.18 5.75 -1.96
CA ASN A 37 -1.54 5.79 -0.55
C ASN A 37 -2.02 4.42 -0.10
N SER A 38 -1.46 3.95 1.00
CA SER A 38 -1.97 2.79 1.70
C SER A 38 -2.54 3.21 3.05
N GLY A 39 -3.82 2.95 3.25
CA GLY A 39 -4.51 3.11 4.52
C GLY A 39 -4.53 1.79 5.28
N THR A 40 -4.35 1.86 6.60
CA THR A 40 -4.24 0.67 7.46
C THR A 40 -5.35 0.57 8.51
N VAL A 41 -6.15 1.61 8.66
CA VAL A 41 -7.25 1.60 9.62
C VAL A 41 -8.49 0.87 9.08
N ARG A 42 -9.47 0.64 9.95
CA ARG A 42 -10.77 0.13 9.56
C ARG A 42 -11.38 0.99 8.45
N VAL A 43 -12.02 0.38 7.47
CA VAL A 43 -12.78 1.11 6.45
C VAL A 43 -13.92 1.87 7.12
N ARG A 44 -14.07 3.13 6.78
CA ARG A 44 -15.16 3.99 7.24
C ARG A 44 -16.50 3.47 6.71
N ASP A 45 -17.55 3.74 7.45
CA ASP A 45 -18.90 3.49 7.00
C ASP A 45 -19.37 4.61 6.03
N ASN A 46 -20.37 4.33 5.22
CA ASN A 46 -20.86 5.27 4.21
C ASN A 46 -21.45 6.57 4.82
N GLU A 47 -21.95 6.49 6.05
CA GLU A 47 -22.44 7.65 6.80
C GLU A 47 -21.31 8.60 7.22
N GLU A 48 -20.09 8.07 7.37
CA GLU A 48 -18.92 8.87 7.71
C GLU A 48 -18.29 9.50 6.45
N LYS A 49 -18.25 8.75 5.38
CA LYS A 49 -17.70 9.20 4.09
C LYS A 49 -18.38 8.46 2.95
N ASP A 50 -18.97 9.20 2.04
CA ASP A 50 -19.57 8.68 0.83
C ASP A 50 -18.60 7.73 0.09
N ASP A 51 -19.13 6.66 -0.49
CA ASP A 51 -18.40 5.60 -1.20
C ASP A 51 -17.48 4.74 -0.33
N CYS A 52 -17.57 4.83 1.00
CA CYS A 52 -16.92 3.94 1.93
C CYS A 52 -17.97 3.03 2.57
N PHE A 53 -17.79 1.72 2.52
CA PHE A 53 -18.82 0.75 2.87
C PHE A 53 -18.43 -0.19 4.02
N GLY A 54 -17.53 0.22 4.90
CA GLY A 54 -17.08 -0.63 5.98
C GLY A 54 -16.46 -1.93 5.46
N TRP A 55 -16.80 -3.04 6.10
CA TRP A 55 -16.44 -4.38 5.64
C TRP A 55 -17.63 -5.02 4.90
N ASP A 56 -17.66 -4.85 3.58
CA ASP A 56 -18.71 -5.41 2.71
C ASP A 56 -18.24 -6.54 1.80
N GLY A 57 -17.02 -7.02 1.99
CA GLY A 57 -16.44 -8.10 1.21
C GLY A 57 -16.00 -7.68 -0.21
N GLY A 58 -16.88 -7.19 -1.05
CA GLY A 58 -16.60 -6.95 -2.47
C GLY A 58 -16.30 -5.51 -2.84
N GLY A 59 -17.05 -4.57 -2.32
CA GLY A 59 -16.94 -3.14 -2.62
C GLY A 59 -15.97 -2.38 -1.72
N SER A 60 -15.56 -2.99 -0.61
CA SER A 60 -14.71 -2.39 0.41
C SER A 60 -13.39 -1.85 -0.15
N SER A 61 -12.86 -0.82 0.51
CA SER A 61 -11.50 -0.31 0.30
C SER A 61 -10.42 -1.24 0.86
N TYR A 62 -10.76 -2.34 1.51
CA TYR A 62 -9.82 -3.42 1.76
C TYR A 62 -9.30 -3.99 0.44
N PHE A 63 -8.10 -4.55 0.46
CA PHE A 63 -7.46 -5.20 -0.69
C PHE A 63 -7.08 -4.27 -1.84
N SER A 64 -7.08 -2.95 -1.61
CA SER A 64 -6.67 -1.94 -2.59
C SER A 64 -5.66 -0.96 -1.99
N ILE A 65 -4.99 -0.24 -2.88
CA ILE A 65 -4.30 1.01 -2.59
C ILE A 65 -5.05 2.15 -3.26
N ASP A 66 -4.89 3.38 -2.77
CA ASP A 66 -5.47 4.56 -3.42
C ASP A 66 -4.42 5.26 -4.28
N ILE A 67 -4.76 5.55 -5.52
CA ILE A 67 -3.96 6.35 -6.44
C ILE A 67 -4.49 7.78 -6.40
N ILE A 68 -3.66 8.69 -5.88
CA ILE A 68 -4.01 10.09 -5.71
C ILE A 68 -3.29 10.91 -6.78
N GLU A 69 -4.04 11.70 -7.52
CA GLU A 69 -3.50 12.67 -8.47
C GLU A 69 -3.53 14.07 -7.83
N ILE A 70 -2.40 14.77 -7.91
CA ILE A 70 -2.21 16.12 -7.38
C ILE A 70 -1.86 17.04 -8.56
N PRO A 71 -2.79 17.88 -9.06
CA PRO A 71 -2.48 18.88 -10.06
C PRO A 71 -1.47 19.92 -9.50
N ILE A 72 -0.39 20.18 -10.25
CA ILE A 72 0.69 21.07 -9.79
C ILE A 72 0.19 22.53 -9.75
N ASP A 73 -0.63 22.92 -10.72
CA ASP A 73 -1.14 24.29 -10.84
C ASP A 73 -2.21 24.61 -9.80
N ASP A 74 -2.97 23.60 -9.38
CA ASP A 74 -4.03 23.74 -8.38
C ASP A 74 -4.11 22.48 -7.47
N PRO A 75 -3.24 22.36 -6.47
CA PRO A 75 -3.25 21.22 -5.56
C PRO A 75 -4.55 21.07 -4.75
N SER A 76 -5.41 22.10 -4.69
CA SER A 76 -6.71 21.99 -4.04
C SER A 76 -7.65 21.00 -4.75
N LYS A 77 -7.37 20.69 -6.02
CA LYS A 77 -8.11 19.70 -6.84
C LYS A 77 -7.56 18.27 -6.74
N SER A 78 -6.70 18.01 -5.76
CA SER A 78 -6.22 16.65 -5.50
C SER A 78 -7.37 15.70 -5.25
N LYS A 79 -7.28 14.49 -5.81
CA LYS A 79 -8.34 13.48 -5.68
C LYS A 79 -7.80 12.07 -5.84
N ILE A 80 -8.52 11.09 -5.29
CA ILE A 80 -8.36 9.68 -5.64
C ILE A 80 -8.91 9.52 -7.06
N VAL A 81 -8.09 8.96 -7.95
CA VAL A 81 -8.48 8.71 -9.34
C VAL A 81 -8.76 7.23 -9.59
N LYS A 82 -8.18 6.34 -8.76
CA LYS A 82 -8.36 4.90 -8.86
C LYS A 82 -7.99 4.22 -7.55
N SER A 83 -8.60 3.08 -7.25
CA SER A 83 -8.26 2.22 -6.11
C SER A 83 -8.17 0.76 -6.57
N PRO A 84 -7.06 0.38 -7.27
CA PRO A 84 -6.89 -0.97 -7.79
C PRO A 84 -6.78 -1.99 -6.67
N LYS A 85 -7.42 -3.16 -6.87
CA LYS A 85 -7.42 -4.30 -5.93
C LYS A 85 -6.15 -5.12 -6.07
N VAL A 86 -5.03 -4.56 -5.66
CA VAL A 86 -3.69 -5.16 -5.86
C VAL A 86 -3.45 -6.46 -5.07
N PHE A 87 -4.30 -6.77 -4.08
CA PHE A 87 -4.26 -8.00 -3.29
C PHE A 87 -5.20 -9.09 -3.81
N MET A 88 -5.79 -8.87 -4.97
CA MET A 88 -6.67 -9.84 -5.64
C MET A 88 -5.88 -11.03 -6.16
N ASP A 89 -6.50 -12.22 -6.17
CA ASP A 89 -6.03 -13.35 -6.95
C ASP A 89 -6.24 -13.08 -8.44
N LEU A 90 -5.17 -13.18 -9.23
CA LEU A 90 -5.22 -12.79 -10.65
C LEU A 90 -5.93 -13.81 -11.54
N GLU A 91 -5.98 -15.09 -11.11
CA GLU A 91 -6.60 -16.15 -11.89
C GLU A 91 -8.12 -16.22 -11.62
N THR A 92 -8.50 -16.19 -10.35
CA THR A 92 -9.90 -16.35 -9.93
C THR A 92 -10.66 -15.05 -9.80
N GLY A 93 -9.97 -13.90 -9.72
CA GLY A 93 -10.56 -12.61 -9.43
C GLY A 93 -11.02 -12.42 -7.98
N ASN A 94 -10.67 -13.34 -7.07
CA ASN A 94 -10.97 -13.21 -5.64
C ASN A 94 -10.17 -12.03 -5.06
N ILE A 95 -10.86 -11.00 -4.60
CA ILE A 95 -10.24 -9.77 -4.08
C ILE A 95 -9.49 -9.94 -2.75
N ALA A 96 -9.68 -11.06 -2.08
CA ALA A 96 -8.94 -11.47 -0.88
C ALA A 96 -8.04 -12.68 -1.17
N GLY A 97 -7.45 -12.72 -2.36
CA GLY A 97 -6.77 -13.90 -2.89
C GLY A 97 -5.35 -14.15 -2.38
N LEU A 98 -4.71 -13.16 -1.73
CA LEU A 98 -3.41 -13.33 -1.08
C LEU A 98 -3.56 -13.95 0.32
N TRP A 99 -2.54 -13.81 1.17
CA TRP A 99 -2.58 -14.44 2.49
C TRP A 99 -3.82 -14.04 3.31
N ARG A 100 -4.56 -15.03 3.75
CA ARG A 100 -5.86 -14.86 4.44
C ARG A 100 -5.76 -14.49 5.93
N GLY A 101 -4.55 -14.54 6.50
CA GLY A 101 -4.32 -14.42 7.93
C GLY A 101 -4.27 -15.78 8.66
N GLY A 102 -3.78 -15.78 9.88
CA GLY A 102 -3.55 -16.94 10.72
C GLY A 102 -2.12 -17.44 10.68
N ASP A 103 -1.88 -18.65 11.21
CA ASP A 103 -0.59 -19.30 11.16
C ASP A 103 -0.34 -19.98 9.80
N HIS A 104 0.91 -20.27 9.51
CA HIS A 104 1.32 -20.97 8.29
C HIS A 104 1.54 -22.48 8.51
N GLY A 105 1.25 -22.99 9.71
CA GLY A 105 1.43 -24.37 10.14
C GLY A 105 2.25 -24.49 11.43
N ASP A 106 2.64 -25.70 11.78
CA ASP A 106 3.40 -25.99 13.00
C ASP A 106 4.68 -25.15 13.07
N ASP A 107 4.98 -24.62 14.25
CA ASP A 107 6.15 -23.79 14.54
C ASP A 107 6.24 -22.46 13.76
N THR A 108 5.17 -22.01 13.15
CA THR A 108 5.07 -20.72 12.46
C THR A 108 4.40 -19.65 13.32
N GLN A 109 4.23 -18.47 12.75
CA GLN A 109 3.65 -17.33 13.44
C GLN A 109 2.34 -16.92 12.78
N ASP A 110 1.41 -16.45 13.60
CA ASP A 110 0.21 -15.80 13.10
C ASP A 110 0.55 -14.49 12.41
N THR A 111 0.03 -14.31 11.20
CA THR A 111 0.14 -13.07 10.45
C THR A 111 -1.24 -12.53 10.08
N ASN A 112 -1.33 -11.22 9.90
CA ASN A 112 -2.57 -10.59 9.47
C ASN A 112 -2.90 -10.92 8.01
N THR A 113 -4.17 -10.82 7.66
CA THR A 113 -4.62 -10.87 6.27
C THR A 113 -3.92 -9.80 5.44
N THR A 114 -3.48 -10.16 4.23
CA THR A 114 -2.90 -9.20 3.28
C THR A 114 -4.00 -8.36 2.66
N ASN A 115 -4.36 -7.28 3.32
CA ASN A 115 -5.38 -6.33 2.91
C ASN A 115 -4.92 -4.87 2.94
N GLN A 116 -3.63 -4.67 3.17
CA GLN A 116 -2.98 -3.35 3.26
C GLN A 116 -1.48 -3.49 3.08
N CYS A 117 -0.81 -2.43 2.66
CA CYS A 117 0.63 -2.31 2.78
C CYS A 117 0.96 -1.36 3.92
N HIS A 118 1.85 -1.78 4.82
CA HIS A 118 2.41 -0.87 5.81
C HIS A 118 3.33 0.14 5.14
N ASP A 119 4.08 -0.31 4.14
CA ASP A 119 4.99 0.52 3.36
C ASP A 119 4.95 0.14 1.86
N ILE A 120 5.09 1.15 1.00
CA ILE A 120 5.31 0.98 -0.43
C ILE A 120 6.45 1.91 -0.82
N THR A 121 7.59 1.33 -1.17
CA THR A 121 8.75 2.06 -1.66
C THR A 121 8.82 1.97 -3.18
N VAL A 122 9.02 3.10 -3.83
CA VAL A 122 9.08 3.18 -5.29
C VAL A 122 10.52 3.38 -5.76
N PHE A 123 10.84 2.76 -6.90
CA PHE A 123 12.08 2.96 -7.62
C PHE A 123 11.76 3.37 -9.07
N PRO A 124 11.47 4.67 -9.30
CA PRO A 124 10.88 5.14 -10.56
C PRO A 124 11.78 4.97 -11.77
N SER A 125 13.11 4.91 -11.58
CA SER A 125 14.04 4.71 -12.72
C SER A 125 14.03 3.31 -13.30
N ALA A 126 13.44 2.35 -12.59
CA ALA A 126 13.23 0.98 -13.06
C ALA A 126 11.74 0.63 -13.19
N ASP A 127 10.85 1.60 -13.02
CA ASP A 127 9.41 1.41 -13.04
C ASP A 127 8.92 0.35 -12.04
N LEU A 128 9.58 0.26 -10.88
CA LEU A 128 9.29 -0.73 -9.85
C LEU A 128 8.80 -0.10 -8.55
N ALA A 129 7.96 -0.84 -7.84
CA ALA A 129 7.65 -0.60 -6.44
C ALA A 129 7.69 -1.91 -5.64
N ALA A 130 8.14 -1.82 -4.38
CA ALA A 130 8.11 -2.92 -3.43
C ALA A 130 7.18 -2.58 -2.27
N GLY A 131 6.25 -3.47 -1.98
CA GLY A 131 5.28 -3.35 -0.89
C GLY A 131 5.59 -4.32 0.24
N ALA A 132 5.65 -3.82 1.47
CA ALA A 132 5.59 -4.60 2.69
C ALA A 132 4.12 -4.63 3.14
N CYS A 133 3.41 -5.72 2.84
CA CYS A 133 1.96 -5.75 2.86
C CYS A 133 1.41 -6.81 3.82
N SER A 134 1.57 -6.58 5.11
CA SER A 134 1.10 -7.47 6.19
C SER A 134 1.65 -8.90 6.06
N GLY A 135 0.91 -9.83 5.47
CA GLY A 135 1.30 -11.23 5.30
C GLY A 135 2.23 -11.50 4.12
N ASN A 136 2.48 -10.51 3.25
CA ASN A 136 3.26 -10.69 2.02
C ASN A 136 4.19 -9.51 1.74
N GLY A 137 5.37 -9.82 1.18
CA GLY A 137 6.13 -8.89 0.38
C GLY A 137 5.63 -8.93 -1.07
N ILE A 138 5.51 -7.78 -1.72
CA ILE A 138 4.95 -7.70 -3.08
C ILE A 138 5.84 -6.81 -3.95
N LEU A 139 6.13 -7.27 -5.17
CA LEU A 139 6.79 -6.48 -6.19
C LEU A 139 5.77 -6.04 -7.24
N PHE A 140 5.80 -4.77 -7.61
CA PHE A 140 4.92 -4.19 -8.62
C PHE A 140 5.71 -3.59 -9.78
N ASP A 141 5.17 -3.77 -11.00
CA ASP A 141 5.43 -2.91 -12.14
C ASP A 141 4.57 -1.64 -12.01
N ILE A 142 5.21 -0.49 -12.12
CA ILE A 142 4.55 0.82 -12.06
C ILE A 142 4.83 1.66 -13.31
N SER A 143 5.19 1.02 -14.43
CA SER A 143 5.41 1.69 -15.72
C SER A 143 4.17 2.48 -16.17
N ASP A 144 2.98 1.96 -15.90
CA ASP A 144 1.75 2.76 -15.84
C ASP A 144 1.38 3.04 -14.38
N PRO A 145 1.62 4.26 -13.86
CA PRO A 145 1.37 4.58 -12.47
C PRO A 145 -0.13 4.54 -12.08
N TYR A 146 -1.04 4.45 -13.05
CA TYR A 146 -2.48 4.30 -12.79
C TYR A 146 -2.95 2.85 -12.81
N ASN A 147 -2.12 1.93 -13.26
CA ASN A 147 -2.41 0.51 -13.35
C ASN A 147 -1.21 -0.31 -12.85
N PRO A 148 -0.88 -0.25 -11.55
CA PRO A 148 0.20 -1.06 -11.02
C PRO A 148 -0.12 -2.54 -11.22
N GLU A 149 0.84 -3.28 -11.76
CA GLU A 149 0.75 -4.72 -11.96
C GLU A 149 1.61 -5.45 -10.94
N ARG A 150 1.06 -6.48 -10.34
CA ARG A 150 1.81 -7.31 -9.41
C ARG A 150 2.67 -8.31 -10.17
N LEU A 151 4.00 -8.18 -10.03
CA LEU A 151 4.97 -9.05 -10.67
C LEU A 151 5.27 -10.31 -9.86
N ASP A 152 5.39 -10.14 -8.53
CA ASP A 152 5.77 -11.24 -7.64
C ASP A 152 5.21 -11.03 -6.23
N VAL A 153 5.09 -12.14 -5.51
CA VAL A 153 4.59 -12.20 -4.13
C VAL A 153 5.47 -13.14 -3.32
N VAL A 154 6.00 -12.66 -2.22
CA VAL A 154 6.81 -13.45 -1.30
C VAL A 154 6.08 -13.61 0.03
N THR A 155 6.16 -14.82 0.60
CA THR A 155 5.68 -15.14 1.95
C THR A 155 6.85 -15.65 2.77
N ASP A 156 6.93 -15.26 4.02
CA ASP A 156 7.86 -15.84 4.98
C ASP A 156 7.06 -16.35 6.20
N VAL A 157 7.10 -17.66 6.40
CA VAL A 157 6.33 -18.34 7.45
C VAL A 157 6.95 -18.17 8.85
N GLY A 158 8.19 -17.75 8.93
CA GLY A 158 8.91 -17.52 10.19
C GLY A 158 8.67 -16.13 10.80
N PHE A 159 7.99 -15.22 10.06
CA PHE A 159 7.82 -13.84 10.47
C PHE A 159 6.37 -13.38 10.36
N ALA A 160 5.94 -12.61 11.36
CA ALA A 160 4.55 -12.25 11.54
C ALA A 160 4.07 -11.11 10.65
N TYR A 161 4.95 -10.20 10.25
CA TYR A 161 4.50 -8.96 9.63
C TYR A 161 5.55 -8.32 8.73
N TRP A 162 5.21 -8.14 7.47
CA TRP A 162 6.01 -7.38 6.50
C TRP A 162 5.80 -5.89 6.73
N HIS A 163 6.86 -5.22 7.26
CA HIS A 163 6.76 -3.87 7.82
C HIS A 163 7.26 -2.78 6.87
N SER A 164 8.46 -2.92 6.31
CA SER A 164 9.00 -1.95 5.35
C SER A 164 9.79 -2.62 4.25
N ALA A 165 9.84 -1.98 3.09
CA ALA A 165 10.60 -2.41 1.93
C ALA A 165 11.48 -1.26 1.44
N THR A 166 12.67 -1.57 0.91
CA THR A 166 13.55 -0.57 0.31
C THR A 166 14.39 -1.18 -0.80
N PHE A 167 14.78 -0.40 -1.78
CA PHE A 167 15.67 -0.81 -2.85
C PHE A 167 17.12 -0.38 -2.55
N ASN A 168 18.10 -1.14 -3.09
CA ASN A 168 19.45 -0.63 -3.21
C ASN A 168 19.51 0.48 -4.27
N ASN A 169 20.65 1.19 -4.34
CA ASN A 169 20.80 2.33 -5.24
C ASN A 169 20.64 1.98 -6.73
N GLU A 170 20.93 0.73 -7.10
CA GLU A 170 20.83 0.22 -8.46
C GLU A 170 19.44 -0.34 -8.79
N GLY A 171 18.54 -0.49 -7.79
CA GLY A 171 17.22 -1.09 -7.97
C GLY A 171 17.22 -2.59 -8.28
N THR A 172 18.37 -3.26 -8.08
CA THR A 172 18.53 -4.69 -8.38
C THR A 172 18.19 -5.60 -7.21
N LEU A 173 18.12 -5.04 -6.01
CA LEU A 173 17.77 -5.74 -4.78
C LEU A 173 16.75 -4.93 -3.99
N SER A 174 15.77 -5.62 -3.42
CA SER A 174 14.90 -5.07 -2.39
C SER A 174 15.21 -5.74 -1.06
N LEU A 175 15.44 -4.91 -0.03
CA LEU A 175 15.52 -5.36 1.35
C LEU A 175 14.17 -5.11 2.00
N ILE A 176 13.64 -6.12 2.67
CA ILE A 176 12.38 -6.02 3.40
C ILE A 176 12.65 -6.22 4.87
N HIS A 177 12.19 -5.28 5.68
CA HIS A 177 12.18 -5.41 7.12
C HIS A 177 10.89 -6.08 7.56
N ILE A 178 11.02 -7.17 8.31
CA ILE A 178 9.93 -7.96 8.85
C ILE A 178 9.95 -7.76 10.36
N SER A 179 8.81 -7.38 10.95
CA SER A 179 8.67 -7.29 12.39
C SER A 179 8.34 -8.65 12.97
N GLU A 180 9.16 -9.12 13.90
CA GLU A 180 8.81 -10.27 14.71
C GLU A 180 7.75 -9.89 15.73
N PRO A 181 6.75 -10.76 16.01
CA PRO A 181 5.95 -10.59 17.20
C PRO A 181 6.87 -10.73 18.40
N THR A 182 6.75 -9.85 19.35
CA THR A 182 7.44 -9.97 20.63
C THR A 182 6.97 -11.26 21.32
N ARG A 183 7.67 -12.37 21.07
CA ARG A 183 7.59 -13.52 21.97
C ARG A 183 8.11 -13.01 23.33
N ARG A 184 7.24 -12.98 24.34
CA ARG A 184 7.70 -12.93 25.72
C ARG A 184 8.55 -14.19 25.92
N CYS A 185 9.86 -14.03 25.84
CA CYS A 185 10.79 -15.00 26.39
C CYS A 185 10.59 -14.97 27.91
N THR A 186 9.81 -15.88 28.43
CA THR A 186 9.87 -16.23 29.84
C THR A 186 11.14 -17.04 30.01
N ILE A 187 12.19 -16.36 30.49
CA ILE A 187 13.39 -17.06 31.02
C ILE A 187 12.91 -17.73 32.30
N SER A 188 12.77 -19.04 32.29
CA SER A 188 12.60 -19.90 33.45
C SER A 188 13.95 -20.21 34.06
#